data_8c50e7e70c8b504117a6de921b165648
#
_entry.id   8c50e7e70c8b504117a6de921b165648
#
_cell.length_a   1.000
_cell.length_b   1.000
_cell.length_c   1.000
_cell.angle_alpha   90.00
_cell.angle_beta   90.00
_cell.angle_gamma   90.00
#
_symmetry.space_group_name_H-M   'P 1'
#
loop_
_entity.id
_entity.type
_entity.pdbx_description
1 polymer ?
#
loop_
_entity_poly.entity_id
_entity_poly.type
_entity_poly.pdbx_seq_one_letter_code
_entity_poly.pdbx_strand_id
1 'polypeptide(L)'
;MVTPSTNRPSRTGRKPDPLAQVTSEPRPPRPARLLRQAQILLEAEHQFARFGFEGVSLDSIATALGVSRQNMLYYYASKDDLYGAVLDSVLESWVETMDVLAQGDDPKTAIENYIGAKLRFSRERPFGSAVFTREVMAGAPRYAAKLSALVMPRLRNDVKAFEKWARQGRIERVDFTHLMFLIWSSTQAYADLAPQFALFMGKAQLDERDFSDGRALITGLVMKSLEKTTAPA
;
A
#
# COMPACT_ATOMS: atom_id res chain seq x y z
N MET A 1 77.19 7.46 51.58
CA MET A 1 76.72 6.60 50.53
C MET A 1 75.34 7.16 50.07
N VAL A 2 75.35 7.85 49.01
CA VAL A 2 74.18 8.57 48.51
C VAL A 2 73.78 7.86 47.20
N THR A 3 72.55 7.37 47.16
CA THR A 3 71.93 6.80 45.92
C THR A 3 71.08 7.87 45.24
N PRO A 4 71.17 8.07 43.95
CA PRO A 4 70.37 9.08 43.19
C PRO A 4 68.99 8.52 42.81
N SER A 5 67.97 9.34 43.04
CA SER A 5 66.58 9.18 42.69
C SER A 5 66.41 9.47 41.18
N THR A 6 65.90 8.52 40.40
CA THR A 6 65.51 8.74 38.99
C THR A 6 64.07 9.23 38.87
N ASN A 7 63.97 10.43 38.44
CA ASN A 7 62.69 11.10 38.15
C ASN A 7 62.18 10.64 36.76
N ARG A 8 60.96 10.09 36.69
CA ARG A 8 60.31 9.64 35.48
C ARG A 8 59.23 10.67 35.10
N PRO A 9 59.23 11.24 33.90
CA PRO A 9 58.21 12.24 33.53
C PRO A 9 56.85 11.58 33.26
N SER A 10 55.80 12.23 33.76
CA SER A 10 54.39 11.88 33.64
C SER A 10 53.92 11.99 32.18
N ARG A 11 53.25 10.95 31.71
CA ARG A 11 52.58 10.90 30.40
C ARG A 11 51.34 11.79 30.44
N THR A 12 51.37 12.89 29.70
CA THR A 12 50.23 13.78 29.47
C THR A 12 49.11 13.03 28.73
N GLY A 13 47.95 13.04 29.33
CA GLY A 13 46.71 12.47 28.76
C GLY A 13 46.29 13.19 27.48
N ARG A 14 46.21 12.41 26.43
CA ARG A 14 45.60 12.83 25.12
C ARG A 14 44.09 12.87 25.32
N LYS A 15 43.49 14.07 25.23
CA LYS A 15 42.04 14.26 25.22
C LYS A 15 41.46 13.50 23.99
N PRO A 16 40.31 12.82 24.12
CA PRO A 16 39.67 12.22 22.99
C PRO A 16 39.12 13.30 22.06
N ASP A 17 39.36 13.09 20.76
CA ASP A 17 38.91 13.95 19.67
C ASP A 17 37.36 13.89 19.53
N PRO A 18 36.64 15.04 19.57
CA PRO A 18 35.17 15.03 19.51
C PRO A 18 34.56 14.74 18.14
N LEU A 19 35.37 14.48 17.09
CA LEU A 19 34.90 14.35 15.72
C LEU A 19 34.84 12.93 15.16
N ALA A 20 34.98 11.89 15.97
CA ALA A 20 34.88 10.51 15.53
C ALA A 20 33.54 9.86 15.86
N GLN A 21 32.42 10.57 15.68
CA GLN A 21 31.11 9.93 15.50
C GLN A 21 30.88 9.74 14.00
N VAL A 22 31.53 8.74 13.42
CA VAL A 22 31.13 8.19 12.14
C VAL A 22 29.77 7.51 12.36
N THR A 23 28.70 8.24 12.00
CA THR A 23 27.37 7.66 11.83
C THR A 23 27.49 6.63 10.71
N SER A 24 27.63 5.37 11.07
CA SER A 24 27.53 4.26 10.11
C SER A 24 26.10 4.25 9.58
N GLU A 25 25.92 4.71 8.35
CA GLU A 25 24.67 4.47 7.62
C GLU A 25 24.31 2.98 7.68
N PRO A 26 23.04 2.64 7.90
CA PRO A 26 22.62 1.24 7.95
C PRO A 26 23.00 0.55 6.65
N ARG A 27 23.82 -0.48 6.75
CA ARG A 27 24.30 -1.28 5.62
C ARG A 27 23.09 -1.79 4.83
N PRO A 28 22.97 -1.51 3.51
CA PRO A 28 21.83 -1.95 2.73
C PRO A 28 21.61 -3.46 2.89
N PRO A 29 20.37 -3.94 3.00
CA PRO A 29 20.07 -5.35 3.16
C PRO A 29 20.65 -6.16 1.99
N ARG A 30 21.27 -7.31 2.26
CA ARG A 30 21.79 -8.20 1.20
C ARG A 30 20.63 -8.62 0.27
N PRO A 31 20.80 -8.68 -1.06
CA PRO A 31 19.74 -9.04 -2.02
C PRO A 31 18.95 -10.30 -1.64
N ALA A 32 19.64 -11.32 -1.14
CA ALA A 32 19.01 -12.57 -0.68
C ALA A 32 18.06 -12.35 0.51
N ARG A 33 18.33 -11.37 1.39
CA ARG A 33 17.45 -11.04 2.52
C ARG A 33 16.16 -10.37 2.03
N LEU A 34 16.26 -9.42 1.11
CA LEU A 34 15.09 -8.74 0.51
C LEU A 34 14.19 -9.72 -0.23
N LEU A 35 14.79 -10.63 -1.00
CA LEU A 35 14.04 -11.67 -1.70
C LEU A 35 13.28 -12.58 -0.74
N ARG A 36 13.93 -13.02 0.33
CA ARG A 36 13.27 -13.85 1.36
C ARG A 36 12.16 -13.09 2.07
N GLN A 37 12.38 -11.84 2.40
CA GLN A 37 11.35 -10.98 3.02
C GLN A 37 10.13 -10.83 2.12
N ALA A 38 10.33 -10.61 0.81
CA ALA A 38 9.24 -10.55 -0.16
C ALA A 38 8.46 -11.87 -0.25
N GLN A 39 9.15 -13.02 -0.24
CA GLN A 39 8.50 -14.35 -0.22
C GLN A 39 7.63 -14.54 1.03
N ILE A 40 8.13 -14.12 2.19
CA ILE A 40 7.38 -14.20 3.46
C ILE A 40 6.14 -13.33 3.39
N LEU A 41 6.24 -12.10 2.88
CA LEU A 41 5.10 -11.18 2.76
C LEU A 41 4.03 -11.74 1.82
N LEU A 42 4.41 -12.30 0.66
CA LEU A 42 3.46 -12.88 -0.28
C LEU A 42 2.71 -14.08 0.31
N GLU A 43 3.42 -14.99 0.98
CA GLU A 43 2.78 -16.15 1.62
C GLU A 43 1.89 -15.71 2.79
N ALA A 44 2.32 -14.75 3.59
CA ALA A 44 1.52 -14.17 4.66
C ALA A 44 0.25 -13.51 4.12
N GLU A 45 0.36 -12.71 3.07
CA GLU A 45 -0.78 -12.09 2.38
C GLU A 45 -1.79 -13.14 1.94
N HIS A 46 -1.33 -14.23 1.30
CA HIS A 46 -2.18 -15.32 0.86
C HIS A 46 -2.90 -16.01 2.03
N GLN A 47 -2.18 -16.34 3.12
CA GLN A 47 -2.79 -17.00 4.27
C GLN A 47 -3.76 -16.08 5.03
N PHE A 48 -3.39 -14.82 5.27
CA PHE A 48 -4.27 -13.85 5.92
C PHE A 48 -5.53 -13.56 5.10
N ALA A 49 -5.43 -13.52 3.78
CA ALA A 49 -6.60 -13.37 2.91
C ALA A 49 -7.59 -14.55 3.05
N ARG A 50 -7.08 -15.78 3.17
CA ARG A 50 -7.92 -16.98 3.26
C ARG A 50 -8.50 -17.22 4.65
N PHE A 51 -7.66 -17.10 5.67
CA PHE A 51 -7.97 -17.57 7.02
C PHE A 51 -8.19 -16.43 8.02
N GLY A 52 -7.97 -15.17 7.61
CA GLY A 52 -8.02 -14.03 8.51
C GLY A 52 -6.83 -13.98 9.48
N PHE A 53 -6.76 -12.89 10.26
CA PHE A 53 -5.66 -12.72 11.20
C PHE A 53 -5.61 -13.84 12.24
N GLU A 54 -6.76 -14.21 12.84
CA GLU A 54 -6.80 -15.21 13.92
C GLU A 54 -6.46 -16.63 13.44
N GLY A 55 -6.85 -16.99 12.21
CA GLY A 55 -6.64 -18.31 11.64
C GLY A 55 -5.22 -18.61 11.16
N VAL A 56 -4.29 -17.65 11.24
CA VAL A 56 -2.91 -17.78 10.76
C VAL A 56 -1.92 -17.76 11.92
N SER A 57 -0.85 -18.56 11.80
CA SER A 57 0.30 -18.55 12.72
C SER A 57 1.61 -18.33 11.97
N LEU A 58 2.65 -17.86 12.67
CA LEU A 58 4.00 -17.81 12.08
C LEU A 58 4.49 -19.22 11.68
N ASP A 59 4.07 -20.25 12.41
CA ASP A 59 4.41 -21.64 12.10
C ASP A 59 3.77 -22.15 10.80
N SER A 60 2.51 -21.77 10.54
CA SER A 60 1.83 -22.15 9.29
C SER A 60 2.52 -21.52 8.07
N ILE A 61 2.95 -20.27 8.18
CA ILE A 61 3.68 -19.56 7.12
C ILE A 61 5.09 -20.16 6.95
N ALA A 62 5.80 -20.42 8.06
CA ALA A 62 7.12 -21.05 8.04
C ALA A 62 7.07 -22.41 7.35
N THR A 63 6.08 -23.23 7.68
CA THR A 63 5.87 -24.55 7.08
C THR A 63 5.62 -24.44 5.58
N ALA A 64 4.77 -23.53 5.13
CA ALA A 64 4.48 -23.31 3.71
C ALA A 64 5.73 -22.90 2.91
N LEU A 65 6.64 -22.14 3.54
CA LEU A 65 7.88 -21.68 2.94
C LEU A 65 9.07 -22.65 3.11
N GLY A 66 8.88 -23.76 3.84
CA GLY A 66 9.96 -24.70 4.13
C GLY A 66 11.08 -24.10 4.99
N VAL A 67 10.76 -23.18 5.90
CA VAL A 67 11.72 -22.54 6.82
C VAL A 67 11.38 -22.83 8.28
N SER A 68 12.34 -22.64 9.18
CA SER A 68 12.08 -22.79 10.61
C SER A 68 11.37 -21.57 11.18
N ARG A 69 10.60 -21.77 12.28
CA ARG A 69 10.02 -20.67 13.07
C ARG A 69 11.08 -19.64 13.49
N GLN A 70 12.25 -20.08 13.88
CA GLN A 70 13.34 -19.18 14.27
C GLN A 70 13.81 -18.30 13.12
N ASN A 71 13.81 -18.84 11.89
CA ASN A 71 14.10 -18.06 10.69
C ASN A 71 12.99 -17.01 10.43
N MET A 72 11.73 -17.34 10.66
CA MET A 72 10.63 -16.36 10.58
C MET A 72 10.80 -15.23 11.59
N LEU A 73 11.09 -15.54 12.85
CA LEU A 73 11.31 -14.57 13.92
C LEU A 73 12.50 -13.64 13.68
N TYR A 74 13.44 -14.04 12.83
CA TYR A 74 14.54 -13.17 12.38
C TYR A 74 14.04 -12.02 11.49
N TYR A 75 12.97 -12.23 10.72
CA TYR A 75 12.39 -11.22 9.82
C TYR A 75 11.25 -10.43 10.49
N TYR A 76 10.41 -11.10 11.26
CA TYR A 76 9.24 -10.51 11.93
C TYR A 76 9.15 -11.03 13.35
N ALA A 77 9.22 -10.14 14.32
CA ALA A 77 9.25 -10.51 15.74
C ALA A 77 7.93 -11.12 16.24
N SER A 78 6.82 -10.81 15.58
CA SER A 78 5.48 -11.27 15.94
C SER A 78 4.59 -11.45 14.70
N LYS A 79 3.42 -12.10 14.91
CA LYS A 79 2.36 -12.17 13.90
C LYS A 79 1.79 -10.77 13.60
N ASP A 80 1.65 -9.93 14.61
CA ASP A 80 1.18 -8.54 14.44
C ASP A 80 2.16 -7.72 13.60
N ASP A 81 3.48 -7.86 13.80
CA ASP A 81 4.48 -7.18 12.96
C ASP A 81 4.40 -7.64 11.50
N LEU A 82 4.25 -8.95 11.27
CA LEU A 82 4.10 -9.49 9.91
C LEU A 82 2.79 -9.02 9.27
N TYR A 83 1.68 -9.04 10.00
CA TYR A 83 0.40 -8.55 9.51
C TYR A 83 0.45 -7.06 9.18
N GLY A 84 1.05 -6.26 10.06
CA GLY A 84 1.29 -4.84 9.82
C GLY A 84 2.12 -4.60 8.56
N ALA A 85 3.20 -5.38 8.35
CA ALA A 85 4.03 -5.29 7.15
C ALA A 85 3.28 -5.68 5.86
N VAL A 86 2.36 -6.66 5.93
CA VAL A 86 1.47 -6.99 4.79
C VAL A 86 0.56 -5.81 4.48
N LEU A 87 -0.11 -5.24 5.49
CA LEU A 87 -0.97 -4.05 5.30
C LEU A 87 -0.18 -2.85 4.76
N ASP A 88 1.05 -2.65 5.22
CA ASP A 88 1.94 -1.60 4.71
C ASP A 88 2.23 -1.77 3.23
N SER A 89 2.63 -2.96 2.82
CA SER A 89 2.92 -3.28 1.42
C SER A 89 1.69 -3.11 0.50
N VAL A 90 0.50 -3.46 0.99
CA VAL A 90 -0.76 -3.25 0.27
C VAL A 90 -1.07 -1.75 0.15
N LEU A 91 -0.96 -1.03 1.26
CA LEU A 91 -1.26 0.41 1.28
C LEU A 91 -0.29 1.22 0.45
N GLU A 92 1.02 0.90 0.47
CA GLU A 92 2.03 1.55 -0.36
C GLU A 92 1.68 1.43 -1.85
N SER A 93 1.39 0.20 -2.32
CA SER A 93 0.96 -0.03 -3.71
C SER A 93 -0.35 0.70 -4.04
N TRP A 94 -1.27 0.81 -3.09
CA TRP A 94 -2.54 1.49 -3.28
C TRP A 94 -2.37 3.00 -3.37
N VAL A 95 -1.54 3.54 -2.50
CA VAL A 95 -1.23 4.97 -2.42
C VAL A 95 -0.50 5.47 -3.67
N GLU A 96 0.42 4.68 -4.24
CA GLU A 96 1.07 5.00 -5.51
C GLU A 96 0.06 5.18 -6.65
N THR A 97 -1.03 4.40 -6.66
CA THR A 97 -2.09 4.56 -7.66
C THR A 97 -2.91 5.84 -7.48
N MET A 98 -3.01 6.38 -6.26
CA MET A 98 -3.78 7.60 -5.97
C MET A 98 -3.09 8.86 -6.52
N ASP A 99 -1.77 8.91 -6.53
CA ASP A 99 -1.03 10.10 -6.98
C ASP A 99 -1.24 10.40 -8.48
N VAL A 100 -1.70 9.41 -9.26
CA VAL A 100 -1.94 9.54 -10.72
C VAL A 100 -3.03 10.58 -11.04
N LEU A 101 -4.09 10.65 -10.24
CA LEU A 101 -5.21 11.56 -10.49
C LEU A 101 -4.80 13.03 -10.28
N ALA A 102 -4.17 13.31 -9.16
CA ALA A 102 -3.80 14.67 -8.78
C ALA A 102 -2.74 15.31 -9.70
N GLN A 103 -1.94 14.49 -10.39
CA GLN A 103 -0.89 14.93 -11.33
C GLN A 103 -1.41 15.16 -12.76
N GLY A 104 -2.62 14.74 -13.08
CA GLY A 104 -3.17 14.86 -14.43
C GLY A 104 -3.68 16.27 -14.75
N ASP A 105 -3.35 16.77 -15.95
CA ASP A 105 -3.89 18.04 -16.44
C ASP A 105 -5.25 17.86 -17.12
N ASP A 106 -5.42 16.81 -17.92
CA ASP A 106 -6.68 16.51 -18.60
C ASP A 106 -7.58 15.61 -17.73
N PRO A 107 -8.82 16.07 -17.36
CA PRO A 107 -9.72 15.32 -16.50
C PRO A 107 -10.02 13.91 -17.01
N LYS A 108 -10.31 13.77 -18.31
CA LYS A 108 -10.66 12.49 -18.91
C LYS A 108 -9.51 11.50 -18.79
N THR A 109 -8.35 11.87 -19.26
CA THR A 109 -7.15 11.03 -19.23
C THR A 109 -6.73 10.68 -17.79
N ALA A 110 -6.81 11.65 -16.86
CA ALA A 110 -6.47 11.42 -15.47
C ALA A 110 -7.41 10.41 -14.80
N ILE A 111 -8.72 10.53 -15.02
CA ILE A 111 -9.75 9.63 -14.49
C ILE A 111 -9.59 8.22 -15.09
N GLU A 112 -9.42 8.12 -16.43
CA GLU A 112 -9.19 6.85 -17.11
C GLU A 112 -7.96 6.11 -16.58
N ASN A 113 -6.87 6.83 -16.37
CA ASN A 113 -5.63 6.27 -15.85
C ASN A 113 -5.79 5.84 -14.38
N TYR A 114 -6.46 6.64 -13.57
CA TYR A 114 -6.72 6.32 -12.18
C TYR A 114 -7.58 5.05 -12.03
N ILE A 115 -8.73 4.98 -12.72
CA ILE A 115 -9.61 3.79 -12.72
C ILE A 115 -8.84 2.57 -13.24
N GLY A 116 -8.06 2.74 -14.33
CA GLY A 116 -7.22 1.68 -14.86
C GLY A 116 -6.17 1.17 -13.88
N ALA A 117 -5.52 2.05 -13.14
CA ALA A 117 -4.53 1.69 -12.11
C ALA A 117 -5.20 0.93 -10.94
N LYS A 118 -6.38 1.37 -10.50
CA LYS A 118 -7.16 0.70 -9.46
C LYS A 118 -7.58 -0.71 -9.86
N LEU A 119 -8.12 -0.89 -11.07
CA LEU A 119 -8.51 -2.22 -11.58
C LEU A 119 -7.31 -3.13 -11.80
N ARG A 120 -6.18 -2.59 -12.25
CA ARG A 120 -4.93 -3.36 -12.35
C ARG A 120 -4.49 -3.86 -10.98
N PHE A 121 -4.49 -3.02 -9.95
CA PHE A 121 -4.22 -3.45 -8.58
C PHE A 121 -5.16 -4.57 -8.14
N SER A 122 -6.47 -4.44 -8.38
CA SER A 122 -7.48 -5.46 -8.05
C SER A 122 -7.19 -6.81 -8.75
N ARG A 123 -6.68 -6.78 -9.98
CA ARG A 123 -6.29 -7.97 -10.73
C ARG A 123 -4.99 -8.60 -10.22
N GLU A 124 -3.99 -7.78 -9.96
CA GLU A 124 -2.63 -8.23 -9.66
C GLU A 124 -2.43 -8.58 -8.18
N ARG A 125 -3.21 -7.97 -7.25
CA ARG A 125 -3.12 -8.19 -5.82
C ARG A 125 -4.47 -8.47 -5.13
N PRO A 126 -5.25 -9.46 -5.60
CA PRO A 126 -6.57 -9.75 -5.02
C PRO A 126 -6.48 -10.19 -3.55
N PHE A 127 -5.42 -10.91 -3.16
CA PHE A 127 -5.22 -11.30 -1.76
C PHE A 127 -4.88 -10.10 -0.88
N GLY A 128 -4.06 -9.17 -1.36
CA GLY A 128 -3.78 -7.92 -0.66
C GLY A 128 -5.04 -7.10 -0.43
N SER A 129 -5.88 -6.96 -1.47
CA SER A 129 -7.19 -6.33 -1.34
C SER A 129 -8.04 -7.01 -0.26
N ALA A 130 -8.14 -8.35 -0.26
CA ALA A 130 -8.93 -9.09 0.70
C ALA A 130 -8.45 -8.92 2.16
N VAL A 131 -7.12 -8.90 2.40
CA VAL A 131 -6.55 -8.61 3.74
C VAL A 131 -6.94 -7.22 4.20
N PHE A 132 -6.75 -6.22 3.32
CA PHE A 132 -7.07 -4.83 3.61
C PHE A 132 -8.56 -4.62 3.88
N THR A 133 -9.43 -5.17 3.04
CA THR A 133 -10.89 -5.10 3.20
C THR A 133 -11.33 -5.70 4.52
N ARG A 134 -10.79 -6.86 4.92
CA ARG A 134 -11.10 -7.46 6.23
C ARG A 134 -10.72 -6.57 7.40
N GLU A 135 -9.55 -5.94 7.35
CA GLU A 135 -9.10 -5.01 8.39
C GLU A 135 -10.03 -3.80 8.48
N VAL A 136 -10.40 -3.19 7.35
CA VAL A 136 -11.29 -2.02 7.30
C VAL A 136 -12.71 -2.38 7.74
N MET A 137 -13.26 -3.51 7.31
CA MET A 137 -14.60 -3.97 7.73
C MET A 137 -14.67 -4.30 9.23
N ALA A 138 -13.57 -4.70 9.83
CA ALA A 138 -13.46 -4.88 11.28
C ALA A 138 -13.30 -3.56 12.06
N GLY A 139 -13.34 -2.40 11.39
CA GLY A 139 -13.12 -1.08 11.99
C GLY A 139 -11.65 -0.66 12.02
N ALA A 140 -10.78 -1.33 11.25
CA ALA A 140 -9.34 -1.08 11.18
C ALA A 140 -8.62 -1.08 12.55
N PRO A 141 -8.83 -2.09 13.41
CA PRO A 141 -8.38 -2.06 14.80
C PRO A 141 -6.85 -1.91 14.94
N ARG A 142 -6.09 -2.33 13.93
CA ARG A 142 -4.63 -2.26 13.91
C ARG A 142 -4.08 -1.16 13.02
N TYR A 143 -4.91 -0.59 12.13
CA TYR A 143 -4.39 0.19 11.00
C TYR A 143 -5.04 1.57 10.80
N ALA A 144 -6.08 1.94 11.59
CA ALA A 144 -6.84 3.18 11.43
C ALA A 144 -5.98 4.45 11.41
N ALA A 145 -5.02 4.56 12.33
CA ALA A 145 -4.14 5.73 12.41
C ALA A 145 -3.28 5.92 11.14
N LYS A 146 -2.73 4.82 10.61
CA LYS A 146 -1.89 4.83 9.42
C LYS A 146 -2.70 5.09 8.16
N LEU A 147 -3.88 4.48 8.05
CA LEU A 147 -4.87 4.80 7.00
C LEU A 147 -5.18 6.29 6.97
N SER A 148 -5.56 6.85 8.11
CA SER A 148 -5.88 8.27 8.20
C SER A 148 -4.69 9.15 7.82
N ALA A 149 -3.50 8.82 8.27
CA ALA A 149 -2.29 9.60 7.99
C ALA A 149 -1.89 9.59 6.50
N LEU A 150 -2.07 8.46 5.80
CA LEU A 150 -1.59 8.30 4.42
C LEU A 150 -2.68 8.52 3.36
N VAL A 151 -3.92 8.05 3.59
CA VAL A 151 -5.00 8.12 2.60
C VAL A 151 -5.71 9.47 2.62
N MET A 152 -5.99 10.04 3.81
CA MET A 152 -6.75 11.29 3.89
C MET A 152 -6.09 12.49 3.20
N PRO A 153 -4.76 12.71 3.26
CA PRO A 153 -4.13 13.77 2.49
C PRO A 153 -4.29 13.60 0.98
N ARG A 154 -4.20 12.34 0.49
CA ARG A 154 -4.33 12.02 -0.93
C ARG A 154 -5.76 12.22 -1.42
N LEU A 155 -6.74 11.72 -0.69
CA LEU A 155 -8.16 11.98 -0.98
C LEU A 155 -8.42 13.48 -1.09
N ARG A 156 -7.88 14.28 -0.15
CA ARG A 156 -8.02 15.75 -0.23
C ARG A 156 -7.35 16.34 -1.48
N ASN A 157 -6.23 15.80 -1.91
CA ASN A 157 -5.54 16.25 -3.14
C ASN A 157 -6.33 15.86 -4.39
N ASP A 158 -6.89 14.66 -4.44
CA ASP A 158 -7.75 14.22 -5.53
C ASP A 158 -9.00 15.09 -5.63
N VAL A 159 -9.68 15.34 -4.52
CA VAL A 159 -10.84 16.25 -4.46
C VAL A 159 -10.46 17.66 -4.93
N LYS A 160 -9.29 18.20 -4.52
CA LYS A 160 -8.81 19.50 -5.01
C LYS A 160 -8.56 19.52 -6.52
N ALA A 161 -8.10 18.42 -7.11
CA ALA A 161 -7.92 18.32 -8.56
C ALA A 161 -9.28 18.42 -9.29
N PHE A 162 -10.29 17.69 -8.83
CA PHE A 162 -11.65 17.79 -9.35
C PHE A 162 -12.23 19.22 -9.17
N GLU A 163 -12.04 19.81 -8.00
CA GLU A 163 -12.47 21.18 -7.73
C GLU A 163 -11.80 22.21 -8.67
N LYS A 164 -10.51 22.02 -8.99
CA LYS A 164 -9.79 22.83 -9.97
C LYS A 164 -10.43 22.72 -11.35
N TRP A 165 -10.70 21.51 -11.83
CA TRP A 165 -11.30 21.26 -13.14
C TRP A 165 -12.74 21.82 -13.23
N ALA A 166 -13.53 21.69 -12.16
CA ALA A 166 -14.88 22.26 -12.09
C ALA A 166 -14.84 23.79 -12.14
N ARG A 167 -13.93 24.45 -11.39
CA ARG A 167 -13.76 25.92 -11.45
C ARG A 167 -13.30 26.38 -12.84
N GLN A 168 -12.53 25.58 -13.56
CA GLN A 168 -12.12 25.86 -14.94
C GLN A 168 -13.24 25.60 -15.95
N GLY A 169 -14.39 25.12 -15.51
CA GLY A 169 -15.50 24.79 -16.37
C GLY A 169 -15.27 23.56 -17.26
N ARG A 170 -14.34 22.69 -16.90
CA ARG A 170 -14.02 21.49 -17.69
C ARG A 170 -14.88 20.29 -17.35
N ILE A 171 -15.43 20.25 -16.15
CA ILE A 171 -16.36 19.23 -15.65
C ILE A 171 -17.50 19.89 -14.89
N GLU A 172 -18.63 19.17 -14.73
CA GLU A 172 -19.72 19.53 -13.85
C GLU A 172 -19.32 19.32 -12.38
N ARG A 173 -19.91 20.11 -11.49
CA ARG A 173 -19.67 20.01 -10.05
C ARG A 173 -20.59 18.96 -9.43
N VAL A 174 -20.00 17.95 -8.81
CA VAL A 174 -20.70 16.94 -8.00
C VAL A 174 -20.02 16.85 -6.62
N ASP A 175 -20.53 16.00 -5.74
CA ASP A 175 -19.78 15.66 -4.53
C ASP A 175 -18.58 14.76 -4.86
N PHE A 176 -17.42 15.38 -4.98
CA PHE A 176 -16.20 14.70 -5.40
C PHE A 176 -15.69 13.69 -4.36
N THR A 177 -16.02 13.86 -3.08
CA THR A 177 -15.69 12.88 -2.04
C THR A 177 -16.48 11.59 -2.25
N HIS A 178 -17.79 11.70 -2.46
CA HIS A 178 -18.64 10.55 -2.75
C HIS A 178 -18.33 9.92 -4.12
N LEU A 179 -17.93 10.73 -5.11
CA LEU A 179 -17.45 10.22 -6.38
C LEU A 179 -16.20 9.35 -6.22
N MET A 180 -15.24 9.77 -5.38
CA MET A 180 -14.06 8.96 -5.05
C MET A 180 -14.45 7.65 -4.36
N PHE A 181 -15.39 7.68 -3.42
CA PHE A 181 -15.89 6.46 -2.77
C PHE A 181 -16.56 5.51 -3.77
N LEU A 182 -17.32 6.03 -4.72
CA LEU A 182 -17.91 5.24 -5.81
C LEU A 182 -16.82 4.58 -6.67
N ILE A 183 -15.80 5.33 -7.09
CA ILE A 183 -14.68 4.79 -7.87
C ILE A 183 -13.94 3.70 -7.08
N TRP A 184 -13.65 3.95 -5.79
CA TRP A 184 -12.96 2.97 -4.96
C TRP A 184 -13.77 1.68 -4.81
N SER A 185 -15.02 1.76 -4.42
CA SER A 185 -15.87 0.59 -4.19
C SER A 185 -16.09 -0.20 -5.49
N SER A 186 -16.37 0.47 -6.61
CA SER A 186 -16.60 -0.22 -7.89
C SER A 186 -15.35 -0.92 -8.44
N THR A 187 -14.17 -0.32 -8.28
CA THR A 187 -12.91 -0.94 -8.73
C THR A 187 -12.43 -2.04 -7.80
N GLN A 188 -12.58 -1.87 -6.47
CA GLN A 188 -12.17 -2.85 -5.47
C GLN A 188 -13.04 -4.10 -5.49
N ALA A 189 -14.32 -3.99 -5.86
CA ALA A 189 -15.22 -5.12 -6.01
C ALA A 189 -14.69 -6.19 -7.00
N TYR A 190 -13.89 -5.80 -8.00
CA TYR A 190 -13.24 -6.74 -8.93
C TYR A 190 -12.16 -7.62 -8.28
N ALA A 191 -11.68 -7.28 -7.10
CA ALA A 191 -10.84 -8.16 -6.29
C ALA A 191 -11.67 -8.90 -5.24
N ASP A 192 -12.43 -8.15 -4.43
CA ASP A 192 -13.08 -8.66 -3.24
C ASP A 192 -14.26 -9.59 -3.55
N LEU A 193 -14.96 -9.34 -4.68
CA LEU A 193 -16.10 -10.13 -5.16
C LEU A 193 -15.79 -10.90 -6.44
N ALA A 194 -14.52 -11.03 -6.84
CA ALA A 194 -14.11 -11.73 -8.05
C ALA A 194 -14.72 -13.14 -8.21
N PRO A 195 -14.78 -14.00 -7.16
CA PRO A 195 -15.41 -15.32 -7.29
C PRO A 195 -16.91 -15.23 -7.59
N GLN A 196 -17.63 -14.27 -7.00
CA GLN A 196 -19.05 -14.05 -7.25
C GLN A 196 -19.29 -13.53 -8.67
N PHE A 197 -18.49 -12.59 -9.14
CA PHE A 197 -18.61 -12.07 -10.50
C PHE A 197 -18.33 -13.15 -11.55
N ALA A 198 -17.27 -13.94 -11.36
CA ALA A 198 -16.95 -15.07 -12.22
C ALA A 198 -18.10 -16.09 -12.27
N LEU A 199 -18.66 -16.43 -11.10
CA LEU A 199 -19.82 -17.35 -11.01
C LEU A 199 -21.01 -16.82 -11.84
N PHE A 200 -21.36 -15.55 -11.69
CA PHE A 200 -22.49 -14.95 -12.43
C PHE A 200 -22.23 -14.84 -13.93
N MET A 201 -20.97 -14.74 -14.34
CA MET A 201 -20.55 -14.76 -15.74
C MET A 201 -20.37 -16.19 -16.30
N GLY A 202 -20.59 -17.24 -15.49
CA GLY A 202 -20.37 -18.63 -15.90
C GLY A 202 -18.91 -18.99 -16.14
N LYS A 203 -17.97 -18.33 -15.45
CA LYS A 203 -16.52 -18.49 -15.59
C LYS A 203 -15.91 -19.08 -14.33
N ALA A 204 -14.75 -19.74 -14.47
CA ALA A 204 -13.96 -20.19 -13.32
C ALA A 204 -13.28 -19.02 -12.58
N GLN A 205 -12.87 -18.00 -13.33
CA GLN A 205 -12.25 -16.76 -12.82
C GLN A 205 -12.45 -15.61 -13.80
N LEU A 206 -12.31 -14.38 -13.32
CA LEU A 206 -12.30 -13.19 -14.18
C LEU A 206 -11.05 -13.18 -15.05
N ASP A 207 -11.21 -12.82 -16.32
CA ASP A 207 -10.13 -12.69 -17.29
C ASP A 207 -9.83 -11.21 -17.61
N GLU A 208 -8.83 -10.96 -18.44
CA GLU A 208 -8.40 -9.60 -18.80
C GLU A 208 -9.51 -8.79 -19.49
N ARG A 209 -10.37 -9.45 -20.25
CA ARG A 209 -11.50 -8.81 -20.91
C ARG A 209 -12.51 -8.28 -19.90
N ASP A 210 -12.79 -9.04 -18.82
CA ASP A 210 -13.71 -8.61 -17.77
C ASP A 210 -13.22 -7.33 -17.08
N PHE A 211 -11.91 -7.23 -16.82
CA PHE A 211 -11.30 -6.01 -16.27
C PHE A 211 -11.32 -4.85 -17.27
N SER A 212 -11.12 -5.12 -18.57
CA SER A 212 -11.18 -4.11 -19.63
C SER A 212 -12.60 -3.56 -19.81
N ASP A 213 -13.59 -4.44 -19.86
CA ASP A 213 -14.99 -4.08 -20.00
C ASP A 213 -15.48 -3.30 -18.75
N GLY A 214 -15.07 -3.75 -17.57
CA GLY A 214 -15.31 -3.04 -16.30
C GLY A 214 -14.68 -1.65 -16.27
N ARG A 215 -13.44 -1.51 -16.75
CA ARG A 215 -12.77 -0.21 -16.88
C ARG A 215 -13.57 0.73 -17.80
N ALA A 216 -13.96 0.24 -18.96
CA ALA A 216 -14.71 1.04 -19.92
C ALA A 216 -16.05 1.51 -19.34
N LEU A 217 -16.79 0.62 -18.68
CA LEU A 217 -18.07 0.95 -18.05
C LEU A 217 -17.93 1.95 -16.91
N ILE A 218 -17.03 1.70 -15.94
CA ILE A 218 -16.83 2.59 -14.78
C ILE A 218 -16.39 3.96 -15.25
N THR A 219 -15.42 4.03 -16.19
CA THR A 219 -14.94 5.29 -16.75
C THR A 219 -16.06 6.04 -17.45
N GLY A 220 -16.84 5.35 -18.28
CA GLY A 220 -17.98 5.95 -18.98
C GLY A 220 -19.02 6.54 -18.05
N LEU A 221 -19.39 5.83 -16.99
CA LEU A 221 -20.34 6.31 -15.97
C LEU A 221 -19.81 7.52 -15.21
N VAL A 222 -18.55 7.48 -14.76
CA VAL A 222 -17.91 8.60 -14.07
C VAL A 222 -17.83 9.82 -14.98
N MET A 223 -17.38 9.66 -16.23
CA MET A 223 -17.30 10.77 -17.18
C MET A 223 -18.67 11.36 -17.49
N LYS A 224 -19.70 10.53 -17.65
CA LYS A 224 -21.06 11.00 -17.89
C LYS A 224 -21.62 11.79 -16.71
N SER A 225 -21.30 11.43 -15.49
CA SER A 225 -21.71 12.20 -14.29
C SER A 225 -21.02 13.57 -14.18
N LEU A 226 -19.92 13.76 -14.92
CA LEU A 226 -19.11 14.99 -14.94
C LEU A 226 -19.33 15.82 -16.23
N GLU A 227 -20.16 15.36 -17.16
CA GLU A 227 -20.54 16.12 -18.34
C GLU A 227 -21.41 17.30 -17.94
N LYS A 228 -21.13 18.47 -18.51
CA LYS A 228 -21.96 19.65 -18.31
C LYS A 228 -23.33 19.43 -18.90
N THR A 229 -24.34 19.65 -18.10
CA THR A 229 -25.72 19.72 -18.60
C THR A 229 -25.82 20.94 -19.51
N THR A 230 -25.87 20.74 -20.82
CA THR A 230 -26.28 21.80 -21.76
C THR A 230 -27.72 22.10 -21.46
N ALA A 231 -28.01 23.27 -20.90
CA ALA A 231 -29.39 23.73 -20.78
C ALA A 231 -30.04 23.67 -22.18
N PRO A 232 -31.27 23.14 -22.28
CA PRO A 232 -31.99 23.23 -23.54
C PRO A 232 -32.18 24.71 -23.90
N ALA A 233 -31.81 25.06 -25.12
CA ALA A 233 -31.95 26.39 -25.70
C ALA A 233 -33.41 26.84 -25.77
#